data_85926eaa202be8c675bee6e83cec8920
#
_entry.id   85926eaa202be8c675bee6e83cec8920
#
_cell.length_a   1.000
_cell.length_b   1.000
_cell.length_c   1.000
_cell.angle_alpha   90.00
_cell.angle_beta   90.00
_cell.angle_gamma   90.00
#
_symmetry.space_group_name_H-M   'P 1'
#
loop_
_entity.id
_entity.type
_entity.pdbx_description
1 polymer ?
#
loop_
_entity_poly.entity_id
_entity_poly.type
_entity_poly.pdbx_seq_one_letter_code
_entity_poly.pdbx_strand_id
1 'polypeptide(L)'
;MIKENSKLFMEDSSMRIKSLCFVLFSFFSCNVMAGELIIPDDKADILFETKLGIVTFAHQKHAGLSITECTTCHHKIQPEDTAVKPCHDCHKHDAKSKDVVKTSKAFHTRCIGCHEYTAAGGQNAGPLKKKCKLCHVKPETK
;
A
#
# COMPACT_ATOMS: atom_id res chain seq x y z
N MET A 1 65.41 -32.36 6.78
CA MET A 1 64.18 -32.60 6.04
C MET A 1 62.96 -32.70 6.96
N ILE A 2 62.77 -31.76 7.91
CA ILE A 2 61.62 -31.79 8.85
C ILE A 2 61.03 -30.37 9.11
N LYS A 3 61.34 -29.39 8.27
CA LYS A 3 60.85 -28.00 8.47
C LYS A 3 59.77 -27.53 7.49
N GLU A 4 59.40 -28.31 6.50
CA GLU A 4 58.44 -27.90 5.49
C GLU A 4 56.97 -28.26 5.81
N ASN A 5 56.75 -29.28 6.68
CA ASN A 5 55.38 -29.71 6.97
C ASN A 5 54.62 -28.90 8.02
N SER A 6 55.27 -28.00 8.75
CA SER A 6 54.60 -27.22 9.80
C SER A 6 53.88 -25.95 9.26
N LYS A 7 54.32 -25.44 8.13
CA LYS A 7 53.67 -24.26 7.51
C LYS A 7 52.37 -24.57 6.80
N LEU A 8 52.28 -25.74 6.12
CA LEU A 8 51.04 -26.15 5.44
C LEU A 8 49.88 -26.42 6.41
N PHE A 9 50.19 -26.91 7.63
CA PHE A 9 49.15 -27.24 8.60
C PHE A 9 48.57 -26.00 9.30
N MET A 10 49.32 -24.91 9.38
CA MET A 10 48.84 -23.66 10.01
C MET A 10 47.98 -22.82 9.05
N GLU A 11 48.22 -22.89 7.74
CA GLU A 11 47.42 -22.12 6.74
C GLU A 11 46.03 -22.71 6.55
N ASP A 12 45.87 -24.02 6.59
CA ASP A 12 44.56 -24.69 6.43
C ASP A 12 43.62 -24.41 7.61
N SER A 13 44.16 -24.31 8.83
CA SER A 13 43.36 -23.98 10.02
C SER A 13 42.80 -22.54 9.99
N SER A 14 43.61 -21.56 9.47
CA SER A 14 43.20 -20.16 9.35
C SER A 14 42.11 -19.96 8.27
N MET A 15 42.21 -20.73 7.18
CA MET A 15 41.23 -20.65 6.10
C MET A 15 39.88 -21.24 6.48
N ARG A 16 39.87 -22.31 7.26
CA ARG A 16 38.64 -22.95 7.77
C ARG A 16 37.90 -22.07 8.78
N ILE A 17 38.62 -21.37 9.65
CA ILE A 17 38.01 -20.44 10.62
C ILE A 17 37.42 -19.23 9.92
N LYS A 18 38.08 -18.67 8.91
CA LYS A 18 37.56 -17.55 8.13
C LYS A 18 36.32 -17.94 7.34
N SER A 19 36.29 -19.16 6.76
CA SER A 19 35.13 -19.68 6.03
C SER A 19 33.94 -19.93 6.97
N LEU A 20 34.19 -20.45 8.17
CA LEU A 20 33.12 -20.67 9.16
C LEU A 20 32.50 -19.38 9.67
N CYS A 21 33.30 -18.33 9.91
CA CYS A 21 32.81 -17.02 10.30
C CYS A 21 31.99 -16.37 9.18
N PHE A 22 32.36 -16.57 7.92
CA PHE A 22 31.62 -16.02 6.79
C PHE A 22 30.24 -16.68 6.62
N VAL A 23 30.16 -17.99 6.83
CA VAL A 23 28.90 -18.76 6.77
C VAL A 23 27.97 -18.39 7.93
N LEU A 24 28.50 -18.18 9.14
CA LEU A 24 27.69 -17.79 10.31
C LEU A 24 27.17 -16.35 10.20
N PHE A 25 27.89 -15.46 9.50
CA PHE A 25 27.43 -14.09 9.28
C PHE A 25 26.31 -13.99 8.24
N SER A 26 26.21 -14.95 7.31
CA SER A 26 25.16 -14.98 6.27
C SER A 26 23.77 -15.33 6.81
N PHE A 27 23.66 -15.90 8.01
CA PHE A 27 22.37 -16.27 8.61
C PHE A 27 21.77 -15.20 9.52
N PHE A 28 22.48 -14.10 9.76
CA PHE A 28 21.90 -12.94 10.43
C PHE A 28 21.17 -12.06 9.42
N SER A 29 20.20 -12.65 8.72
CA SER A 29 19.22 -11.90 7.95
C SER A 29 18.45 -11.02 8.95
N CYS A 30 18.76 -9.74 8.99
CA CYS A 30 17.97 -8.74 9.68
C CYS A 30 16.57 -8.77 9.03
N ASN A 31 15.65 -9.51 9.63
CA ASN A 31 14.23 -9.40 9.32
C ASN A 31 13.82 -7.99 9.75
N VAL A 32 13.94 -7.02 8.86
CA VAL A 32 13.29 -5.73 8.99
C VAL A 32 11.80 -6.05 8.90
N MET A 33 11.13 -6.12 10.04
CA MET A 33 9.68 -6.12 10.12
C MET A 33 9.23 -4.78 9.55
N ALA A 34 8.96 -4.73 8.26
CA ALA A 34 8.16 -3.65 7.69
C ALA A 34 6.84 -3.67 8.45
N GLY A 35 6.56 -2.61 9.20
CA GLY A 35 5.31 -2.49 9.95
C GLY A 35 4.16 -2.64 8.95
N GLU A 36 3.42 -3.73 9.04
CA GLU A 36 2.21 -3.93 8.25
C GLU A 36 1.19 -2.90 8.70
N LEU A 37 0.75 -2.04 7.78
CA LEU A 37 -0.28 -1.06 8.07
C LEU A 37 -1.61 -1.80 8.21
N ILE A 38 -2.04 -2.03 9.45
CA ILE A 38 -3.28 -2.73 9.77
C ILE A 38 -4.45 -1.76 9.64
N ILE A 39 -5.46 -2.13 8.86
CA ILE A 39 -6.71 -1.38 8.78
C ILE A 39 -7.55 -1.74 10.00
N PRO A 40 -7.95 -0.77 10.84
CA PRO A 40 -8.87 -1.02 11.95
C PRO A 40 -10.24 -1.49 11.45
N ASP A 41 -10.91 -2.34 12.21
CA ASP A 41 -12.21 -2.93 11.84
C ASP A 41 -13.28 -1.87 11.53
N ASP A 42 -13.28 -0.75 12.26
CA ASP A 42 -14.17 0.39 12.03
C ASP A 42 -13.88 1.16 10.73
N LYS A 43 -12.79 0.83 10.04
CA LYS A 43 -12.37 1.37 8.74
C LYS A 43 -12.40 0.33 7.61
N ALA A 44 -12.90 -0.88 7.87
CA ALA A 44 -13.03 -1.92 6.85
C ALA A 44 -13.94 -1.48 5.70
N ASP A 45 -15.05 -0.84 6.04
CA ASP A 45 -15.97 -0.17 5.11
C ASP A 45 -16.12 1.31 5.48
N ILE A 46 -16.01 2.18 4.49
CA ILE A 46 -16.12 3.63 4.68
C ILE A 46 -17.34 4.15 3.93
N LEU A 47 -18.19 4.89 4.62
CA LEU A 47 -19.36 5.52 4.04
C LEU A 47 -19.06 6.99 3.71
N PHE A 48 -19.30 7.38 2.47
CA PHE A 48 -19.22 8.78 2.03
C PHE A 48 -20.61 9.30 1.73
N GLU A 49 -21.10 10.20 2.55
CA GLU A 49 -22.35 10.93 2.28
C GLU A 49 -22.14 11.95 1.16
N THR A 50 -22.98 11.89 0.15
CA THR A 50 -22.93 12.81 -0.98
C THR A 50 -24.31 13.33 -1.34
N LYS A 51 -24.39 14.42 -2.12
CA LYS A 51 -25.66 14.96 -2.63
C LYS A 51 -26.44 13.97 -3.52
N LEU A 52 -25.75 12.97 -4.09
CA LEU A 52 -26.35 11.98 -4.99
C LEU A 52 -26.72 10.68 -4.27
N GLY A 53 -26.39 10.54 -3.00
CA GLY A 53 -26.59 9.35 -2.18
C GLY A 53 -25.31 8.93 -1.45
N ILE A 54 -25.37 7.80 -0.78
CA ILE A 54 -24.26 7.25 0.00
C ILE A 54 -23.38 6.41 -0.92
N VAL A 55 -22.06 6.57 -0.81
CA VAL A 55 -21.07 5.70 -1.46
C VAL A 55 -20.43 4.83 -0.39
N THR A 56 -20.61 3.52 -0.47
CA THR A 56 -19.94 2.54 0.39
C THR A 56 -18.64 2.13 -0.28
N PHE A 57 -17.53 2.33 0.40
CA PHE A 57 -16.21 1.97 -0.05
C PHE A 57 -15.66 0.83 0.79
N ALA A 58 -15.59 -0.37 0.22
CA ALA A 58 -15.03 -1.56 0.87
C ALA A 58 -13.50 -1.43 0.96
N HIS A 59 -13.02 -0.68 1.96
CA HIS A 59 -11.62 -0.30 2.11
C HIS A 59 -10.72 -1.52 2.27
N GLN A 60 -11.06 -2.44 3.16
CA GLN A 60 -10.28 -3.66 3.40
C GLN A 60 -10.17 -4.52 2.13
N LYS A 61 -11.27 -4.62 1.34
CA LYS A 61 -11.24 -5.34 0.07
C LYS A 61 -10.25 -4.70 -0.92
N HIS A 62 -10.23 -3.37 -1.02
CA HIS A 62 -9.31 -2.66 -1.92
C HIS A 62 -7.86 -2.77 -1.48
N ALA A 63 -7.60 -2.67 -0.18
CA ALA A 63 -6.25 -2.84 0.38
C ALA A 63 -5.69 -4.27 0.19
N GLY A 64 -6.57 -5.28 0.14
CA GLY A 64 -6.18 -6.66 -0.12
C GLY A 64 -5.92 -7.01 -1.59
N LEU A 65 -6.10 -6.05 -2.53
CA LEU A 65 -5.81 -6.30 -3.94
C LEU A 65 -4.30 -6.21 -4.21
N SER A 66 -3.73 -7.21 -4.85
CA SER A 66 -2.30 -7.26 -5.19
C SER A 66 -1.79 -6.13 -6.08
N ILE A 67 -2.70 -5.41 -6.74
CA ILE A 67 -2.41 -4.27 -7.62
C ILE A 67 -2.47 -2.91 -6.89
N THR A 68 -2.76 -2.91 -5.57
CA THR A 68 -2.99 -1.69 -4.81
C THR A 68 -2.03 -1.59 -3.64
N GLU A 69 -1.29 -0.50 -3.56
CA GLU A 69 -0.51 -0.12 -2.38
C GLU A 69 -1.27 0.97 -1.62
N CYS A 70 -1.04 1.09 -0.31
CA CYS A 70 -1.65 2.14 0.52
C CYS A 70 -1.43 3.54 -0.07
N THR A 71 -0.22 3.79 -0.57
CA THR A 71 0.18 5.05 -1.22
C THR A 71 -0.56 5.34 -2.52
N THR A 72 -1.15 4.33 -3.17
CA THR A 72 -1.99 4.53 -4.37
C THR A 72 -3.16 5.47 -4.08
N CYS A 73 -3.77 5.35 -2.90
CA CYS A 73 -4.86 6.22 -2.45
C CYS A 73 -4.36 7.27 -1.45
N HIS A 74 -3.53 6.88 -0.50
CA HIS A 74 -2.98 7.75 0.55
C HIS A 74 -1.66 8.40 0.10
N HIS A 75 -1.69 9.16 -0.98
CA HIS A 75 -0.53 9.68 -1.70
C HIS A 75 0.33 10.71 -0.93
N LYS A 76 -0.04 11.03 0.31
CA LYS A 76 0.70 11.94 1.20
C LYS A 76 1.20 11.26 2.48
N ILE A 77 1.01 9.94 2.60
CA ILE A 77 1.56 9.17 3.72
C ILE A 77 3.10 9.11 3.59
N GLN A 78 3.78 9.31 4.71
CA GLN A 78 5.24 9.16 4.83
C GLN A 78 5.54 7.88 5.61
N PRO A 79 6.72 7.28 5.46
CA PRO A 79 7.09 6.05 6.17
C PRO A 79 7.02 6.16 7.70
N GLU A 80 7.18 7.37 8.24
CA GLU A 80 7.11 7.69 9.67
C GLU A 80 5.70 7.99 10.17
N ASP A 81 4.71 8.11 9.29
CA ASP A 81 3.34 8.43 9.69
C ASP A 81 2.69 7.24 10.41
N THR A 82 2.17 7.48 11.60
CA THR A 82 1.43 6.51 12.41
C THR A 82 -0.07 6.52 12.14
N ALA A 83 -0.56 7.54 11.41
CA ALA A 83 -1.96 7.71 11.09
C ALA A 83 -2.15 8.30 9.69
N VAL A 84 -3.15 7.79 8.98
CA VAL A 84 -3.50 8.22 7.63
C VAL A 84 -4.55 9.33 7.69
N LYS A 85 -4.28 10.45 7.00
CA LYS A 85 -5.24 11.56 6.89
C LYS A 85 -6.35 11.24 5.90
N PRO A 86 -7.62 11.50 6.23
CA PRO A 86 -8.74 11.35 5.29
C PRO A 86 -8.60 12.27 4.07
N CYS A 87 -9.07 11.82 2.92
CA CYS A 87 -8.98 12.60 1.67
C CYS A 87 -9.59 14.01 1.80
N HIS A 88 -10.70 14.16 2.54
CA HIS A 88 -11.40 15.42 2.73
C HIS A 88 -10.68 16.43 3.61
N ASP A 89 -9.61 16.05 4.31
CA ASP A 89 -8.81 17.02 5.07
C ASP A 89 -8.10 18.01 4.15
N CYS A 90 -7.65 17.55 2.99
CA CYS A 90 -7.03 18.39 1.97
C CYS A 90 -8.00 18.73 0.83
N HIS A 91 -8.75 17.75 0.32
CA HIS A 91 -9.68 17.92 -0.80
C HIS A 91 -11.05 18.43 -0.34
N LYS A 92 -11.19 19.73 -0.14
CA LYS A 92 -12.46 20.36 0.27
C LYS A 92 -13.43 20.51 -0.90
N HIS A 93 -14.74 20.60 -0.63
CA HIS A 93 -15.78 20.84 -1.63
C HIS A 93 -15.61 22.18 -2.34
N ASP A 94 -15.19 23.18 -1.60
CA ASP A 94 -15.01 24.57 -2.03
C ASP A 94 -13.54 24.93 -2.29
N ALA A 95 -12.65 23.93 -2.39
CA ALA A 95 -11.23 24.18 -2.64
C ALA A 95 -11.02 25.09 -3.84
N LYS A 96 -10.37 26.23 -3.59
CA LYS A 96 -10.05 27.25 -4.59
C LYS A 96 -8.59 27.20 -5.04
N SER A 97 -7.77 26.38 -4.38
CA SER A 97 -6.36 26.21 -4.74
C SER A 97 -6.22 25.57 -6.12
N LYS A 98 -5.23 26.03 -6.88
CA LYS A 98 -4.86 25.39 -8.16
C LYS A 98 -4.15 24.04 -7.94
N ASP A 99 -3.50 23.89 -6.79
CA ASP A 99 -2.67 22.73 -6.46
C ASP A 99 -3.45 21.58 -5.83
N VAL A 100 -4.63 21.89 -5.24
CA VAL A 100 -5.47 20.89 -4.58
C VAL A 100 -6.85 20.85 -5.27
N VAL A 101 -7.14 19.75 -5.92
CA VAL A 101 -8.44 19.56 -6.59
C VAL A 101 -9.56 19.35 -5.59
N LYS A 102 -10.79 19.72 -6.00
CA LYS A 102 -11.99 19.54 -5.18
C LYS A 102 -12.25 18.07 -4.86
N THR A 103 -12.91 17.81 -3.74
CA THR A 103 -13.29 16.48 -3.27
C THR A 103 -13.86 15.59 -4.38
N SER A 104 -14.90 16.04 -5.06
CA SER A 104 -15.56 15.24 -6.12
C SER A 104 -14.59 14.85 -7.24
N LYS A 105 -13.73 15.77 -7.67
CA LYS A 105 -12.72 15.47 -8.70
C LYS A 105 -11.67 14.50 -8.19
N ALA A 106 -11.18 14.66 -6.95
CA ALA A 106 -10.21 13.77 -6.35
C ALA A 106 -10.71 12.32 -6.30
N PHE A 107 -11.90 12.10 -5.75
CA PHE A 107 -12.51 10.78 -5.65
C PHE A 107 -12.81 10.17 -7.02
N HIS A 108 -13.49 10.92 -7.93
CA HIS A 108 -13.81 10.39 -9.26
C HIS A 108 -12.55 10.03 -10.05
N THR A 109 -11.53 10.88 -10.02
CA THR A 109 -10.26 10.56 -10.70
C THR A 109 -9.62 9.31 -10.13
N ARG A 110 -9.61 9.15 -8.81
CA ARG A 110 -8.96 8.02 -8.16
C ARG A 110 -9.76 6.73 -8.33
N CYS A 111 -11.06 6.73 -8.00
CA CYS A 111 -11.88 5.53 -8.06
C CYS A 111 -12.17 5.10 -9.52
N ILE A 112 -12.74 6.00 -10.32
CA ILE A 112 -13.14 5.68 -11.71
C ILE A 112 -11.91 5.44 -12.58
N GLY A 113 -10.87 6.26 -12.43
CA GLY A 113 -9.64 6.11 -13.22
C GLY A 113 -8.97 4.75 -13.00
N CYS A 114 -8.88 4.30 -11.75
CA CYS A 114 -8.35 2.97 -11.43
C CYS A 114 -9.24 1.86 -12.01
N HIS A 115 -10.57 1.95 -11.83
CA HIS A 115 -11.51 0.96 -12.39
C HIS A 115 -11.45 0.90 -13.92
N GLU A 116 -11.37 2.04 -14.61
CA GLU A 116 -11.25 2.09 -16.08
C GLU A 116 -9.91 1.48 -16.54
N TYR A 117 -8.81 1.77 -15.84
CA TYR A 117 -7.50 1.19 -16.14
C TYR A 117 -7.50 -0.34 -15.95
N THR A 118 -8.03 -0.83 -14.85
CA THR A 118 -8.13 -2.26 -14.52
C THR A 118 -9.01 -3.00 -15.55
N ALA A 119 -10.15 -2.42 -15.91
CA ALA A 119 -11.05 -2.98 -16.92
C ALA A 119 -10.42 -3.01 -18.31
N ALA A 120 -9.66 -1.97 -18.69
CA ALA A 120 -8.93 -1.95 -19.96
C ALA A 120 -7.85 -3.04 -20.04
N GLY A 121 -7.29 -3.45 -18.89
CA GLY A 121 -6.40 -4.61 -18.76
C GLY A 121 -7.11 -5.97 -18.79
N GLY A 122 -8.42 -6.01 -19.02
CA GLY A 122 -9.21 -7.25 -19.07
C GLY A 122 -9.52 -7.86 -17.73
N GLN A 123 -9.28 -7.14 -16.63
CA GLN A 123 -9.54 -7.60 -15.27
C GLN A 123 -10.92 -7.14 -14.78
N ASN A 124 -11.49 -7.90 -13.84
CA ASN A 124 -12.74 -7.50 -13.19
C ASN A 124 -12.50 -6.25 -12.33
N ALA A 125 -13.25 -5.19 -12.59
CA ALA A 125 -13.13 -3.92 -11.92
C ALA A 125 -14.47 -3.47 -11.30
N GLY A 126 -14.40 -2.47 -10.42
CA GLY A 126 -15.59 -1.82 -9.87
C GLY A 126 -16.37 -0.99 -10.89
N PRO A 127 -17.36 -0.21 -10.44
CA PRO A 127 -18.20 0.60 -11.32
C PRO A 127 -17.40 1.57 -12.20
N LEU A 128 -17.74 1.63 -13.47
CA LEU A 128 -17.09 2.47 -14.45
C LEU A 128 -17.81 3.82 -14.59
N LYS A 129 -17.20 4.75 -15.32
CA LYS A 129 -17.76 6.05 -15.69
C LYS A 129 -19.18 5.90 -16.26
N LYS A 130 -20.04 6.90 -16.01
CA LYS A 130 -21.46 6.92 -16.38
C LYS A 130 -22.36 5.90 -15.64
N LYS A 131 -21.85 5.17 -14.68
CA LYS A 131 -22.60 4.24 -13.83
C LYS A 131 -22.85 4.83 -12.42
N CYS A 132 -23.26 6.10 -12.32
CA CYS A 132 -23.36 6.87 -11.08
C CYS A 132 -24.14 6.15 -9.97
N LYS A 133 -25.26 5.51 -10.30
CA LYS A 133 -26.12 4.80 -9.34
C LYS A 133 -25.51 3.52 -8.75
N LEU A 134 -24.44 2.99 -9.36
CA LEU A 134 -23.75 1.83 -8.80
C LEU A 134 -22.83 2.20 -7.62
N CYS A 135 -22.40 3.46 -7.56
CA CYS A 135 -21.65 4.00 -6.42
C CYS A 135 -22.56 4.80 -5.49
N HIS A 136 -23.39 5.71 -6.04
CA HIS A 136 -24.26 6.60 -5.28
C HIS A 136 -25.63 5.97 -5.06
N VAL A 137 -25.81 5.34 -3.92
CA VAL A 137 -27.07 4.68 -3.53
C VAL A 137 -27.91 5.64 -2.71
N LYS A 138 -29.12 5.94 -3.16
CA LYS A 138 -30.05 6.72 -2.36
C LYS A 138 -30.59 5.85 -1.24
N PRO A 139 -30.68 6.36 0.01
CA PRO A 139 -31.40 5.66 1.07
C PRO A 139 -32.85 5.46 0.64
N GLU A 140 -33.37 4.28 0.90
CA GLU A 140 -34.80 4.01 0.69
C GLU A 140 -35.61 4.92 1.63
N THR A 141 -36.42 5.79 1.04
CA THR A 141 -37.44 6.55 1.82
C THR A 141 -38.52 5.57 2.23
N LYS A 142 -38.57 5.26 3.51
CA LYS A 142 -39.73 4.56 4.10
C LYS A 142 -40.94 5.47 4.15
#